data_468a830a7ad2a2683d0695b9cfca778d
#
_entry.id   468a830a7ad2a2683d0695b9cfca778d
#
_cell.length_a   1.000
_cell.length_b   1.000
_cell.length_c   1.000
_cell.angle_alpha   90.00
_cell.angle_beta   90.00
_cell.angle_gamma   90.00
#
_symmetry.space_group_name_H-M   'P 1'
#
loop_
_entity.id
_entity.type
_entity.pdbx_description
1 polymer ?
#
loop_
_entity_poly.entity_id
_entity_poly.type
_entity_poly.pdbx_seq_one_letter_code
_entity_poly.pdbx_strand_id
1 'polypeptide(L)'
;MKETFGEYIHKLRTEGALTLTKLAAALDIDQSTLSKIENGKRNIPEEILPKLANIFNLDIDQLEKEYFSEKIAEMIYPKENSSEFLKLAEQKAEYKKLTNLKQGKIDFKNA
;
A
#
# COMPACT_ATOMS: atom_id res chain seq x y z
N MET A 1 5.96 -10.96 -9.01
CA MET A 1 5.18 -9.91 -9.58
C MET A 1 6.04 -8.71 -9.92
N LYS A 2 5.87 -8.11 -11.09
CA LYS A 2 6.85 -7.16 -11.61
C LYS A 2 6.26 -5.82 -11.98
N GLU A 3 5.24 -5.41 -11.28
CA GLU A 3 4.63 -4.12 -11.59
C GLU A 3 4.55 -3.28 -10.32
N THR A 4 4.52 -1.98 -10.49
CA THR A 4 4.31 -1.07 -9.37
C THR A 4 2.85 -1.13 -8.95
N PHE A 5 2.58 -0.59 -7.76
CA PHE A 5 1.20 -0.57 -7.29
C PHE A 5 0.34 0.32 -8.19
N GLY A 6 0.91 1.43 -8.70
CA GLY A 6 0.19 2.28 -9.65
C GLY A 6 -0.14 1.56 -10.94
N GLU A 7 0.82 0.79 -11.46
CA GLU A 7 0.57 -0.04 -12.64
C GLU A 7 -0.50 -1.08 -12.37
N TYR A 8 -0.50 -1.65 -11.19
CA TYR A 8 -1.49 -2.62 -10.80
C TYR A 8 -2.89 -2.00 -10.79
N ILE A 9 -3.03 -0.79 -10.23
CA ILE A 9 -4.30 -0.09 -10.26
C ILE A 9 -4.76 0.18 -11.69
N HIS A 10 -3.82 0.60 -12.54
CA HIS A 10 -4.13 0.85 -13.94
C HIS A 10 -4.67 -0.40 -14.61
N LYS A 11 -4.04 -1.53 -14.36
CA LYS A 11 -4.46 -2.81 -14.92
C LYS A 11 -5.85 -3.21 -14.43
N LEU A 12 -6.09 -3.07 -13.13
CA LEU A 12 -7.42 -3.36 -12.57
C LEU A 12 -8.47 -2.49 -13.25
N ARG A 13 -8.17 -1.22 -13.42
CA ARG A 13 -9.12 -0.29 -14.01
C ARG A 13 -9.44 -0.65 -15.45
N THR A 14 -8.39 -0.87 -16.25
CA THR A 14 -8.59 -1.14 -17.67
C THR A 14 -9.23 -2.50 -17.89
N GLU A 15 -8.85 -3.51 -17.15
CA GLU A 15 -9.48 -4.82 -17.26
C GLU A 15 -10.93 -4.79 -16.79
N GLY A 16 -11.23 -3.90 -15.86
CA GLY A 16 -12.61 -3.71 -15.42
C GLY A 16 -13.42 -2.78 -16.31
N ALA A 17 -12.82 -2.31 -17.39
CA ALA A 17 -13.47 -1.42 -18.35
C ALA A 17 -13.97 -0.12 -17.71
N LEU A 18 -13.21 0.39 -16.73
CA LEU A 18 -13.56 1.64 -16.08
C LEU A 18 -12.72 2.78 -16.66
N THR A 19 -13.34 3.94 -16.80
CA THR A 19 -12.61 5.14 -17.17
C THR A 19 -11.90 5.71 -15.95
N LEU A 20 -10.92 6.58 -16.21
CA LEU A 20 -10.27 7.30 -15.11
C LEU A 20 -11.29 8.06 -14.28
N THR A 21 -12.23 8.72 -14.96
CA THR A 21 -13.25 9.50 -14.26
C THR A 21 -14.08 8.64 -13.33
N LYS A 22 -14.49 7.48 -13.82
CA LYS A 22 -15.36 6.61 -13.02
C LYS A 22 -14.64 6.03 -11.83
N LEU A 23 -13.40 5.57 -12.02
CA LEU A 23 -12.68 5.01 -10.91
C LEU A 23 -12.32 6.09 -9.90
N ALA A 24 -11.91 7.26 -10.37
CA ALA A 24 -11.60 8.36 -9.46
C ALA A 24 -12.80 8.71 -8.60
N ALA A 25 -13.99 8.79 -9.22
CA ALA A 25 -15.20 9.07 -8.45
C ALA A 25 -15.47 7.99 -7.41
N ALA A 26 -15.29 6.74 -7.78
CA ALA A 26 -15.52 5.64 -6.85
C ALA A 26 -14.52 5.64 -5.69
N LEU A 27 -13.31 6.14 -5.93
CA LEU A 27 -12.29 6.25 -4.90
C LEU A 27 -12.36 7.58 -4.15
N ASP A 28 -13.24 8.47 -4.59
CA ASP A 28 -13.41 9.79 -3.99
C ASP A 28 -12.14 10.62 -4.07
N ILE A 29 -11.51 10.60 -5.23
CA ILE A 29 -10.34 11.42 -5.54
C ILE A 29 -10.52 12.05 -6.91
N ASP A 30 -9.68 13.03 -7.21
CA ASP A 30 -9.70 13.68 -8.52
C ASP A 30 -9.19 12.76 -9.60
N GLN A 31 -9.69 12.96 -10.81
CA GLN A 31 -9.19 12.25 -11.96
C GLN A 31 -7.70 12.50 -12.17
N SER A 32 -7.24 13.73 -12.00
CA SER A 32 -5.83 14.03 -12.19
C SER A 32 -4.98 13.35 -11.12
N THR A 33 -5.49 13.26 -9.91
CA THR A 33 -4.79 12.54 -8.84
C THR A 33 -4.66 11.08 -9.18
N LEU A 34 -5.74 10.45 -9.66
CA LEU A 34 -5.68 9.05 -10.03
C LEU A 34 -4.71 8.82 -11.18
N SER A 35 -4.71 9.71 -12.16
CA SER A 35 -3.77 9.61 -13.27
C SER A 35 -2.33 9.63 -12.77
N LYS A 36 -2.03 10.53 -11.86
CA LYS A 36 -0.67 10.62 -11.29
C LYS A 36 -0.32 9.36 -10.51
N ILE A 37 -1.27 8.81 -9.77
CA ILE A 37 -1.05 7.57 -9.03
C ILE A 37 -0.73 6.43 -9.98
N GLU A 38 -1.51 6.30 -11.05
CA GLU A 38 -1.28 5.21 -12.00
C GLU A 38 0.07 5.34 -12.69
N ASN A 39 0.55 6.56 -12.85
CA ASN A 39 1.82 6.82 -13.53
C ASN A 39 2.99 6.92 -12.57
N GLY A 40 2.79 6.64 -11.29
CA GLY A 40 3.86 6.62 -10.32
C GLY A 40 4.36 7.98 -9.90
N LYS A 41 3.60 9.03 -10.18
CA LYS A 41 4.02 10.40 -9.87
C LYS A 41 3.45 10.95 -8.59
N ARG A 42 2.68 10.14 -7.89
CA ARG A 42 2.06 10.55 -6.63
C ARG A 42 1.88 9.35 -5.75
N ASN A 43 2.10 9.54 -4.46
CA ASN A 43 1.87 8.48 -3.48
C ASN A 43 0.40 8.16 -3.39
N ILE A 44 0.14 6.89 -3.11
CA ILE A 44 -1.22 6.39 -3.00
C ILE A 44 -1.65 6.55 -1.55
N PRO A 45 -2.77 7.23 -1.30
CA PRO A 45 -3.28 7.31 0.08
C PRO A 45 -3.74 5.94 0.55
N GLU A 46 -3.37 5.60 1.77
CA GLU A 46 -3.76 4.31 2.31
C GLU A 46 -5.27 4.14 2.38
N GLU A 47 -5.98 5.24 2.52
CA GLU A 47 -7.43 5.22 2.67
C GLU A 47 -8.14 4.65 1.46
N ILE A 48 -7.50 4.62 0.30
CA ILE A 48 -8.19 4.08 -0.88
C ILE A 48 -8.15 2.56 -0.93
N LEU A 49 -7.34 1.91 -0.10
CA LEU A 49 -7.22 0.45 -0.16
C LEU A 49 -8.53 -0.27 0.09
N PRO A 50 -9.30 0.07 1.13
CA PRO A 50 -10.60 -0.60 1.32
C PRO A 50 -11.54 -0.35 0.14
N LYS A 51 -11.50 0.84 -0.45
CA LYS A 51 -12.34 1.16 -1.58
C LYS A 51 -11.97 0.34 -2.81
N LEU A 52 -10.66 0.20 -3.06
CA LEU A 52 -10.19 -0.64 -4.15
C LEU A 52 -10.63 -2.09 -3.96
N ALA A 53 -10.45 -2.59 -2.74
CA ALA A 53 -10.83 -3.97 -2.45
C ALA A 53 -12.31 -4.19 -2.72
N ASN A 54 -13.13 -3.22 -2.36
CA ASN A 54 -14.57 -3.28 -2.57
C ASN A 54 -14.93 -3.23 -4.04
N ILE A 55 -14.36 -2.28 -4.77
CA ILE A 55 -14.70 -2.07 -6.19
C ILE A 55 -14.34 -3.27 -7.02
N PHE A 56 -13.17 -3.87 -6.77
CA PHE A 56 -12.65 -4.95 -7.59
C PHE A 56 -12.76 -6.31 -6.92
N ASN A 57 -13.41 -6.38 -5.77
CA ASN A 57 -13.62 -7.63 -5.04
C ASN A 57 -12.30 -8.32 -4.73
N LEU A 58 -11.38 -7.58 -4.11
CA LEU A 58 -10.05 -8.06 -3.79
C LEU A 58 -9.94 -8.38 -2.32
N ASP A 59 -9.01 -9.28 -2.01
CA ASP A 59 -8.65 -9.58 -0.63
C ASP A 59 -7.85 -8.40 -0.07
N ILE A 60 -8.36 -7.77 0.98
CA ILE A 60 -7.73 -6.59 1.55
C ILE A 60 -6.33 -6.91 2.10
N ASP A 61 -6.15 -8.10 2.67
CA ASP A 61 -4.83 -8.47 3.20
C ASP A 61 -3.79 -8.55 2.09
N GLN A 62 -4.15 -9.14 0.96
CA GLN A 62 -3.24 -9.20 -0.19
C GLN A 62 -2.94 -7.82 -0.71
N LEU A 63 -3.97 -6.98 -0.79
CA LEU A 63 -3.81 -5.62 -1.29
C LEU A 63 -2.87 -4.83 -0.40
N GLU A 64 -3.01 -4.98 0.91
CA GLU A 64 -2.13 -4.31 1.86
C GLU A 64 -0.70 -4.78 1.73
N LYS A 65 -0.49 -6.07 1.49
CA LYS A 65 0.86 -6.58 1.30
C LYS A 65 1.52 -5.95 0.08
N GLU A 66 0.77 -5.81 -1.00
CA GLU A 66 1.29 -5.16 -2.19
C GLU A 66 1.62 -3.70 -1.93
N TYR A 67 0.73 -3.01 -1.24
CA TYR A 67 0.89 -1.60 -0.95
C TYR A 67 2.10 -1.33 -0.06
N PHE A 68 2.18 -2.03 1.07
CA PHE A 68 3.25 -1.75 2.02
C PHE A 68 4.60 -2.29 1.55
N SER A 69 4.60 -3.40 0.83
CA SER A 69 5.87 -3.92 0.30
C SER A 69 6.46 -2.96 -0.72
N GLU A 70 5.63 -2.27 -1.48
CA GLU A 70 6.16 -1.27 -2.41
C GLU A 70 6.78 -0.10 -1.67
N LYS A 71 6.16 0.35 -0.57
CA LYS A 71 6.74 1.43 0.22
C LYS A 71 8.09 1.03 0.79
N ILE A 72 8.20 -0.20 1.27
CA ILE A 72 9.48 -0.71 1.75
C ILE A 72 10.49 -0.77 0.62
N ALA A 73 10.08 -1.28 -0.53
CA ALA A 73 10.95 -1.39 -1.68
C ALA A 73 11.47 -0.02 -2.11
N GLU A 74 10.62 0.99 -2.09
CA GLU A 74 11.04 2.35 -2.46
C GLU A 74 12.11 2.88 -1.52
N MET A 75 12.04 2.50 -0.25
CA MET A 75 13.02 2.95 0.71
C MET A 75 14.38 2.30 0.51
N ILE A 76 14.40 1.03 0.14
CA ILE A 76 15.65 0.27 0.17
C ILE A 76 16.26 0.01 -1.20
N TYR A 77 15.52 0.21 -2.30
CA TYR A 77 16.06 -0.15 -3.63
C TYR A 77 17.34 0.61 -3.98
N PRO A 78 17.57 1.84 -3.49
CA PRO A 78 18.85 2.50 -3.83
C PRO A 78 20.04 1.94 -3.07
N LYS A 79 19.81 1.09 -2.08
CA LYS A 79 20.87 0.54 -1.25
C LYS A 79 21.41 -0.75 -1.85
N GLU A 80 22.71 -0.91 -1.81
CA GLU A 80 23.32 -2.12 -2.39
C GLU A 80 23.05 -3.37 -1.57
N ASN A 81 22.91 -3.20 -0.26
CA ASN A 81 22.70 -4.33 0.64
C ASN A 81 21.29 -4.34 1.20
N SER A 82 20.31 -4.24 0.31
CA SER A 82 18.92 -4.14 0.70
C SER A 82 18.44 -5.32 1.54
N SER A 83 18.99 -6.53 1.29
CA SER A 83 18.54 -7.68 2.06
C SER A 83 18.92 -7.56 3.53
N GLU A 84 20.04 -6.90 3.83
CA GLU A 84 20.44 -6.69 5.21
C GLU A 84 19.51 -5.70 5.91
N PHE A 85 19.10 -4.66 5.18
CA PHE A 85 18.12 -3.72 5.73
C PHE A 85 16.82 -4.41 6.04
N LEU A 86 16.37 -5.27 5.14
CA LEU A 86 15.11 -6.00 5.36
C LEU A 86 15.18 -6.91 6.57
N LYS A 87 16.30 -7.62 6.70
CA LYS A 87 16.46 -8.53 7.82
C LYS A 87 16.43 -7.78 9.15
N LEU A 88 17.14 -6.67 9.22
CA LEU A 88 17.17 -5.87 10.44
C LEU A 88 15.81 -5.27 10.73
N ALA A 89 15.13 -4.79 9.68
CA ALA A 89 13.79 -4.24 9.86
C ALA A 89 12.83 -5.27 10.40
N GLU A 90 12.93 -6.50 9.91
CA GLU A 90 12.10 -7.59 10.40
C GLU A 90 12.34 -7.84 11.88
N GLN A 91 13.59 -7.86 12.28
CA GLN A 91 13.94 -8.05 13.70
C GLN A 91 13.39 -6.93 14.57
N LYS A 92 13.48 -5.70 14.08
CA LYS A 92 12.93 -4.56 14.82
C LYS A 92 11.43 -4.61 14.92
N ALA A 93 10.77 -5.07 13.85
CA ALA A 93 9.32 -5.22 13.87
C ALA A 93 8.90 -6.27 14.90
N GLU A 94 9.63 -7.38 14.95
CA GLU A 94 9.36 -8.41 15.96
C GLU A 94 9.53 -7.87 17.37
N TYR A 95 10.60 -7.13 17.58
CA TYR A 95 10.85 -6.54 18.90
C TYR A 95 9.72 -5.59 19.29
N LYS A 96 9.27 -4.76 18.35
CA LYS A 96 8.18 -3.82 18.63
C LYS A 96 6.89 -4.55 18.96
N LYS A 97 6.62 -5.66 18.29
CA LYS A 97 5.44 -6.46 18.60
C LYS A 97 5.50 -7.01 20.01
N LEU A 98 6.67 -7.51 20.39
CA LEU A 98 6.83 -8.05 21.73
C LEU A 98 6.67 -6.99 22.80
N THR A 99 7.30 -5.84 22.62
CA THR A 99 7.17 -4.77 23.62
C THR A 99 5.75 -4.24 23.66
N ASN A 100 5.10 -4.12 22.52
CA ASN A 100 3.72 -3.65 22.50
C ASN A 100 2.79 -4.64 23.17
N LEU A 101 3.05 -5.92 23.04
CA LEU A 101 2.24 -6.91 23.75
C LEU A 101 2.35 -6.75 25.26
N LYS A 102 3.57 -6.48 25.73
CA LYS A 102 3.77 -6.29 27.17
C LYS A 102 3.15 -5.02 27.69
N GLN A 103 3.17 -3.97 26.89
CA GLN A 103 2.64 -2.66 27.26
C GLN A 103 1.34 -2.33 26.59
N GLY A 104 0.88 -3.19 25.72
CA GLY A 104 -0.18 -2.88 24.81
C GLY A 104 -1.47 -2.51 25.47
N LYS A 105 -1.76 -3.16 26.56
CA LYS A 105 -2.99 -2.86 27.25
C LYS A 105 -3.00 -1.45 27.79
N ILE A 106 -1.84 -1.01 28.21
CA ILE A 106 -1.70 0.35 28.68
C ILE A 106 -1.87 1.31 27.53
N ASP A 107 -1.24 1.00 26.42
CA ASP A 107 -1.31 1.86 25.25
C ASP A 107 -2.70 1.96 24.69
N PHE A 108 -3.42 0.88 24.71
CA PHE A 108 -4.79 0.90 24.24
C PHE A 108 -5.65 1.87 25.00
N LYS A 109 -5.44 1.95 26.27
CA LYS A 109 -6.22 2.85 27.05
C LYS A 109 -5.91 4.27 26.72
N ASN A 110 -4.69 4.51 26.35
CA ASN A 110 -4.24 5.85 26.04
C ASN A 110 -4.57 6.28 24.64
N ALA A 111 -4.78 5.32 23.81
CA ALA A 111 -5.04 5.62 22.41
C ALA A 111 -6.37 6.27 22.18
#